data_7b63db9fa44d2f6758e06857278c83aa
#
_entry.id   7b63db9fa44d2f6758e06857278c83aa
#
_cell.length_a   1.000
_cell.length_b   1.000
_cell.length_c   1.000
_cell.angle_alpha   90.00
_cell.angle_beta   90.00
_cell.angle_gamma   90.00
#
_symmetry.space_group_name_H-M   'P 1'
#
loop_
_entity.id
_entity.type
_entity.pdbx_description
1 polymer ?
#
loop_
_entity_poly.entity_id
_entity_poly.type
_entity_poly.pdbx_seq_one_letter_code
_entity_poly.pdbx_strand_id
1 'polypeptide(L)'
;MCVQQHTAKAVENRAPEEFLVICLCAEWCGTCRDYRAGFNDLAEQFPDTRFRWLDIEEQADDLGDLDIENFPTLFIQRGEMVLFFGTMLPHLSHLSRLIETFHEQTPEQSRAYVLSNPERRHWQESQDLGHLAEAVSP
;
A
#
# COMPACT_ATOMS: atom_id res chain seq x y z
N MET A 1 6.48 -10.63 -28.32
CA MET A 1 6.63 -10.69 -27.77
C MET A 1 7.04 -10.76 -27.05
N CYS A 2 6.78 -10.78 -26.98
CA CYS A 2 7.06 -10.93 -26.14
C CYS A 2 7.50 -10.90 -25.32
N VAL A 3 7.36 -10.93 -25.43
CA VAL A 3 7.68 -11.04 -24.53
C VAL A 3 8.12 -10.90 -23.69
N GLN A 4 7.94 -10.92 -23.86
CA GLN A 4 8.21 -10.96 -23.02
C GLN A 4 8.56 -10.89 -22.20
N GLN A 5 8.37 -11.03 -22.43
CA GLN A 5 8.52 -11.20 -21.61
C GLN A 5 8.87 -11.17 -20.74
N HIS A 6 8.67 -11.33 -20.79
CA HIS A 6 8.84 -11.54 -19.82
C HIS A 6 9.16 -11.50 -18.96
N THR A 7 9.11 -11.68 -19.01
CA THR A 7 9.21 -11.87 -18.10
C THR A 7 9.47 -11.72 -17.14
N ALA A 8 9.51 -11.87 -17.19
CA ALA A 8 9.49 -11.97 -16.28
C ALA A 8 9.65 -11.73 -15.36
N LYS A 9 9.49 -11.66 -15.24
CA LYS A 9 9.39 -11.64 -14.36
C LYS A 9 9.24 -11.56 -13.43
N ALA A 10 9.22 -11.68 -13.46
CA ALA A 10 8.92 -11.78 -12.56
C ALA A 10 8.66 -11.53 -11.89
N VAL A 11 8.69 -11.32 -12.08
CA VAL A 11 8.24 -11.23 -11.47
C VAL A 11 7.67 -11.02 -11.22
N GLU A 12 7.58 -11.13 -11.41
CA GLU A 12 6.79 -11.04 -11.25
C GLU A 12 5.97 -10.69 -10.86
N ASN A 13 5.95 -10.69 -11.39
CA ASN A 13 5.24 -10.38 -10.19
C ASN A 13 4.02 -9.51 -10.38
N ARG A 14 4.05 -8.26 -9.90
CA ARG A 14 2.88 -7.39 -10.04
C ARG A 14 2.90 -6.67 -11.38
N ALA A 15 1.72 -6.56 -11.99
CA ALA A 15 1.56 -5.71 -13.15
C ALA A 15 1.86 -4.26 -12.77
N PRO A 16 2.39 -3.45 -13.69
CA PRO A 16 2.73 -2.05 -13.36
C PRO A 16 1.56 -1.21 -12.90
N GLU A 17 0.33 -1.63 -13.18
CA GLU A 17 -0.85 -0.88 -12.77
C GLU A 17 -1.61 -1.51 -11.62
N GLU A 18 -1.10 -2.58 -11.06
CA GLU A 18 -1.75 -3.23 -9.92
C GLU A 18 -1.60 -2.40 -8.67
N PHE A 19 -2.73 -2.17 -7.98
CA PHE A 19 -2.75 -1.38 -6.74
C PHE A 19 -2.81 -2.30 -5.53
N LEU A 20 -2.07 -1.91 -4.49
CA LEU A 20 -2.04 -2.63 -3.22
C LEU A 20 -2.22 -1.61 -2.10
N VAL A 21 -3.15 -1.90 -1.19
CA VAL A 21 -3.40 -1.06 -0.02
C VAL A 21 -3.22 -1.93 1.22
N ILE A 22 -2.31 -1.53 2.09
CA ILE A 22 -2.08 -2.23 3.36
C ILE A 22 -2.45 -1.31 4.50
N CYS A 23 -3.25 -1.82 5.43
CA CYS A 23 -3.54 -1.11 6.68
C CYS A 23 -2.75 -1.78 7.78
N LEU A 24 -1.87 -1.01 8.42
CA LEU A 24 -1.08 -1.48 9.55
C LEU A 24 -1.74 -1.00 10.83
N CYS A 25 -2.17 -1.94 11.65
CA CYS A 25 -2.91 -1.64 12.86
C CYS A 25 -2.54 -2.62 13.95
N ALA A 26 -3.06 -2.39 15.14
CA ALA A 26 -2.87 -3.29 16.28
C ALA A 26 -4.23 -3.75 16.77
N GLU A 27 -4.35 -5.04 17.08
CA GLU A 27 -5.63 -5.60 17.48
C GLU A 27 -6.16 -4.99 18.77
N TRP A 28 -5.25 -4.61 19.68
CA TRP A 28 -5.64 -4.01 20.95
C TRP A 28 -6.15 -2.57 20.80
N CYS A 29 -5.97 -1.96 19.66
CA CYS A 29 -6.37 -0.57 19.43
C CYS A 29 -7.84 -0.52 19.03
N GLY A 30 -8.66 0.22 19.81
CA GLY A 30 -10.08 0.35 19.51
C GLY A 30 -10.37 1.00 18.17
N THR A 31 -9.57 2.03 17.83
CA THR A 31 -9.69 2.69 16.54
C THR A 31 -9.49 1.70 15.40
N CYS A 32 -8.52 0.80 15.54
CA CYS A 32 -8.24 -0.19 14.51
C CYS A 32 -9.40 -1.17 14.37
N ARG A 33 -9.97 -1.60 15.48
CA ARG A 33 -11.11 -2.53 15.43
C ARG A 33 -12.30 -1.90 14.72
N ASP A 34 -12.55 -0.63 15.01
CA ASP A 34 -13.65 0.08 14.37
C ASP A 34 -13.40 0.32 12.88
N TYR A 35 -12.14 0.54 12.54
CA TYR A 35 -11.75 0.82 11.17
C TYR A 35 -11.85 -0.41 10.26
N ARG A 36 -11.68 -1.60 10.84
CA ARG A 36 -11.51 -2.82 10.06
C ARG A 36 -12.73 -3.17 9.22
N ALA A 37 -13.94 -3.03 9.78
CA ALA A 37 -15.15 -3.34 9.04
C ALA A 37 -15.28 -2.47 7.80
N GLY A 38 -15.04 -1.15 7.98
CA GLY A 38 -15.11 -0.22 6.87
C GLY A 38 -14.00 -0.46 5.84
N PHE A 39 -12.82 -0.86 6.32
CA PHE A 39 -11.72 -1.19 5.42
C PHE A 39 -12.11 -2.37 4.52
N ASN A 40 -12.73 -3.38 5.10
CA ASN A 40 -13.19 -4.55 4.33
C ASN A 40 -14.29 -4.16 3.35
N ASP A 41 -15.22 -3.29 3.76
CA ASP A 41 -16.26 -2.81 2.87
C ASP A 41 -15.67 -2.04 1.70
N LEU A 42 -14.64 -1.25 1.98
CA LEU A 42 -13.97 -0.47 0.94
C LEU A 42 -13.30 -1.38 -0.08
N ALA A 43 -12.75 -2.50 0.38
CA ALA A 43 -12.12 -3.44 -0.51
C ALA A 43 -13.09 -3.95 -1.57
N GLU A 44 -14.37 -4.09 -1.22
CA GLU A 44 -15.38 -4.54 -2.17
C GLU A 44 -15.71 -3.48 -3.22
N GLN A 45 -15.46 -2.21 -2.90
CA GLN A 45 -15.71 -1.12 -3.82
C GLN A 45 -14.59 -0.95 -4.85
N PHE A 46 -13.43 -1.52 -4.58
CA PHE A 46 -12.27 -1.42 -5.47
C PHE A 46 -11.77 -2.83 -5.80
N PRO A 47 -12.52 -3.57 -6.63
CA PRO A 47 -12.17 -4.98 -6.87
C PRO A 47 -10.84 -5.20 -7.58
N ASP A 48 -10.33 -4.18 -8.25
CA ASP A 48 -9.04 -4.27 -8.94
C ASP A 48 -7.88 -3.90 -8.03
N THR A 49 -8.15 -3.57 -6.79
CA THR A 49 -7.13 -3.18 -5.81
C THR A 49 -7.05 -4.27 -4.75
N ARG A 50 -5.84 -4.64 -4.40
CA ARG A 50 -5.63 -5.59 -3.31
C ARG A 50 -5.63 -4.85 -1.99
N PHE A 51 -6.43 -5.31 -1.05
CA PHE A 51 -6.49 -4.77 0.31
C PHE A 51 -5.96 -5.82 1.27
N ARG A 52 -5.04 -5.43 2.14
CA ARG A 52 -4.46 -6.32 3.14
C ARG A 52 -4.46 -5.64 4.49
N TRP A 53 -4.88 -6.39 5.50
CA TRP A 53 -4.83 -5.95 6.88
C TRP A 53 -3.64 -6.61 7.54
N LEU A 54 -2.79 -5.83 8.20
CA LEU A 54 -1.59 -6.36 8.82
C LEU A 54 -1.55 -5.93 10.28
N ASP A 55 -1.48 -6.93 11.17
CA ASP A 55 -1.35 -6.68 12.60
C ASP A 55 0.13 -6.53 12.92
N ILE A 56 0.51 -5.37 13.49
CA ILE A 56 1.92 -5.06 13.68
C ILE A 56 2.60 -5.94 14.72
N GLU A 57 1.81 -6.59 15.58
CA GLU A 57 2.40 -7.47 16.59
C GLU A 57 2.55 -8.90 16.10
N GLU A 58 1.53 -9.40 15.39
CA GLU A 58 1.62 -10.74 14.84
C GLU A 58 2.63 -10.84 13.71
N GLN A 59 2.80 -9.75 12.98
CA GLN A 59 3.63 -9.74 11.78
C GLN A 59 4.81 -8.78 11.94
N ALA A 60 5.31 -8.69 13.17
CA ALA A 60 6.42 -7.79 13.47
C ALA A 60 7.64 -8.05 12.60
N ASP A 61 7.90 -9.31 12.26
CA ASP A 61 9.06 -9.65 11.45
C ASP A 61 8.96 -9.07 10.05
N ASP A 62 7.75 -8.85 9.54
CA ASP A 62 7.54 -8.32 8.20
C ASP A 62 7.75 -6.81 8.14
N LEU A 63 7.82 -6.16 9.29
CA LEU A 63 7.97 -4.71 9.34
C LEU A 63 9.43 -4.26 9.23
N GLY A 64 10.38 -5.15 9.50
CA GLY A 64 11.79 -4.76 9.51
C GLY A 64 12.04 -3.66 10.52
N ASP A 65 12.64 -2.58 10.07
CA ASP A 65 12.94 -1.45 10.93
C ASP A 65 11.88 -0.35 10.88
N LEU A 66 10.73 -0.64 10.24
CA LEU A 66 9.65 0.34 10.20
C LEU A 66 9.10 0.57 11.60
N ASP A 67 8.93 1.84 11.93
CA ASP A 67 8.46 2.26 13.25
C ASP A 67 7.03 2.76 13.11
N ILE A 68 6.07 1.96 13.59
CA ILE A 68 4.65 2.29 13.46
C ILE A 68 4.15 2.77 14.81
N GLU A 69 4.01 4.07 14.96
CA GLU A 69 3.67 4.67 16.26
C GLU A 69 2.21 5.09 16.36
N ASN A 70 1.55 5.29 15.22
CA ASN A 70 0.17 5.78 15.20
C ASN A 70 -0.68 4.92 14.28
N PHE A 71 -1.97 4.84 14.57
CA PHE A 71 -2.89 3.99 13.83
C PHE A 71 -4.12 4.76 13.38
N PRO A 72 -4.68 4.43 12.22
CA PRO A 72 -4.14 3.46 11.27
C PRO A 72 -2.99 4.06 10.46
N THR A 73 -2.02 3.23 10.11
CA THR A 73 -0.97 3.61 9.17
C THR A 73 -1.26 2.90 7.86
N LEU A 74 -1.27 3.64 6.78
CA LEU A 74 -1.63 3.13 5.47
C LEU A 74 -0.43 3.10 4.54
N PHE A 75 -0.42 2.11 3.67
CA PHE A 75 0.60 1.94 2.64
C PHE A 75 -0.13 1.69 1.32
N ILE A 76 0.12 2.52 0.32
CA ILE A 76 -0.52 2.38 -0.99
C ILE A 76 0.57 2.30 -2.04
N GLN A 77 0.48 1.26 -2.87
CA GLN A 77 1.48 1.00 -3.90
C GLN A 77 0.79 0.72 -5.22
N ARG A 78 1.40 1.19 -6.30
CA ARG A 78 0.96 0.90 -7.66
C ARG A 78 2.14 0.27 -8.38
N GLY A 79 1.99 -1.01 -8.78
CA GLY A 79 3.15 -1.74 -9.29
C GLY A 79 4.23 -1.76 -8.23
N GLU A 80 5.36 -1.12 -8.52
CA GLU A 80 6.44 -1.02 -7.54
C GLU A 80 6.59 0.40 -6.99
N MET A 81 5.68 1.30 -7.36
CA MET A 81 5.74 2.68 -6.91
C MET A 81 4.96 2.86 -5.62
N VAL A 82 5.62 3.31 -4.57
CA VAL A 82 4.96 3.61 -3.29
C VAL A 82 4.33 4.99 -3.39
N LEU A 83 3.00 5.02 -3.41
CA LEU A 83 2.27 6.27 -3.57
C LEU A 83 2.00 6.96 -2.25
N PHE A 84 1.90 6.21 -1.17
CA PHE A 84 1.64 6.78 0.14
C PHE A 84 2.10 5.83 1.24
N PHE A 85 2.72 6.38 2.27
CA PHE A 85 3.02 5.65 3.50
C PHE A 85 2.95 6.63 4.65
N GLY A 86 2.07 6.35 5.61
CA GLY A 86 1.97 7.21 6.79
C GLY A 86 0.65 7.02 7.52
N THR A 87 0.54 7.71 8.64
CA THR A 87 -0.67 7.71 9.46
C THR A 87 -1.76 8.52 8.76
N MET A 88 -2.98 8.05 8.86
CA MET A 88 -4.13 8.69 8.26
C MET A 88 -5.23 8.78 9.31
N LEU A 89 -6.04 9.84 9.26
CA LEU A 89 -7.19 9.95 10.14
C LEU A 89 -8.10 8.73 9.92
N PRO A 90 -8.73 8.22 11.00
CA PRO A 90 -9.49 6.96 10.90
C PRO A 90 -10.88 7.12 10.29
N HIS A 91 -10.95 7.82 9.19
CA HIS A 91 -12.18 8.01 8.43
C HIS A 91 -11.99 7.39 7.06
N LEU A 92 -12.79 6.37 6.77
CA LEU A 92 -12.66 5.62 5.52
C LEU A 92 -12.81 6.51 4.29
N SER A 93 -13.51 7.64 4.42
CA SER A 93 -13.68 8.56 3.30
C SER A 93 -12.35 9.14 2.84
N HIS A 94 -11.41 9.35 3.77
CA HIS A 94 -10.08 9.85 3.38
C HIS A 94 -9.35 8.82 2.53
N LEU A 95 -9.38 7.57 2.95
CA LEU A 95 -8.72 6.51 2.21
C LEU A 95 -9.38 6.31 0.86
N SER A 96 -10.71 6.28 0.83
CA SER A 96 -11.46 6.10 -0.41
C SER A 96 -11.10 7.17 -1.43
N ARG A 97 -11.09 8.43 -0.98
CA ARG A 97 -10.79 9.56 -1.86
C ARG A 97 -9.37 9.48 -2.39
N LEU A 98 -8.44 9.09 -1.54
CA LEU A 98 -7.05 8.99 -1.95
C LEU A 98 -6.86 7.88 -2.99
N ILE A 99 -7.51 6.73 -2.77
CA ILE A 99 -7.45 5.63 -3.73
C ILE A 99 -8.02 6.07 -5.07
N GLU A 100 -9.17 6.76 -5.05
CA GLU A 100 -9.78 7.25 -6.29
C GLU A 100 -8.85 8.20 -7.03
N THR A 101 -8.19 9.08 -6.29
CA THR A 101 -7.27 10.04 -6.89
C THR A 101 -6.12 9.31 -7.61
N PHE A 102 -5.55 8.30 -6.95
CA PHE A 102 -4.46 7.57 -7.55
C PHE A 102 -4.92 6.74 -8.75
N HIS A 103 -6.14 6.20 -8.70
CA HIS A 103 -6.68 5.44 -9.83
C HIS A 103 -6.88 6.32 -11.08
N GLU A 104 -7.11 7.61 -10.87
CA GLU A 104 -7.30 8.54 -11.98
C GLU A 104 -5.99 8.96 -12.64
N GLN A 105 -4.87 8.72 -11.97
CA GLN A 105 -3.57 9.05 -12.54
C GLN A 105 -3.17 8.01 -13.58
N THR A 106 -2.48 8.47 -14.63
CA THR A 106 -1.81 7.55 -15.53
C THR A 106 -0.54 7.02 -14.84
N PRO A 107 0.06 5.93 -15.34
CA PRO A 107 1.33 5.48 -14.78
C PRO A 107 2.42 6.56 -14.82
N GLU A 108 2.44 7.37 -15.89
CA GLU A 108 3.40 8.46 -16.00
C GLU A 108 3.18 9.52 -14.94
N GLN A 109 1.91 9.83 -14.68
CA GLN A 109 1.57 10.81 -13.63
C GLN A 109 1.95 10.30 -12.27
N SER A 110 1.73 9.00 -11.99
CA SER A 110 2.14 8.41 -10.73
C SER A 110 3.65 8.46 -10.57
N ARG A 111 4.39 8.17 -11.64
CA ARG A 111 5.85 8.24 -11.58
C ARG A 111 6.34 9.65 -11.26
N ALA A 112 5.75 10.64 -11.92
CA ALA A 112 6.12 12.02 -11.65
C ALA A 112 5.79 12.41 -10.21
N TYR A 113 4.67 11.93 -9.72
CA TYR A 113 4.23 12.21 -8.35
C TYR A 113 5.21 11.65 -7.31
N VAL A 114 5.63 10.38 -7.49
CA VAL A 114 6.51 9.78 -6.48
C VAL A 114 7.92 10.36 -6.51
N LEU A 115 8.29 11.02 -7.59
CA LEU A 115 9.60 11.65 -7.70
C LEU A 115 9.58 13.14 -7.35
N SER A 116 8.40 13.71 -7.04
CA SER A 116 8.25 15.15 -6.95
C SER A 116 8.64 15.74 -5.61
N ASN A 117 8.89 14.94 -4.58
CA ASN A 117 9.43 15.48 -3.35
C ASN A 117 10.34 14.47 -2.65
N PRO A 118 11.20 14.95 -1.73
CA PRO A 118 12.21 14.09 -1.10
C PRO A 118 11.62 12.95 -0.30
N GLU A 119 10.52 13.16 0.40
CA GLU A 119 9.92 12.11 1.22
C GLU A 119 9.42 10.97 0.35
N ARG A 120 8.71 11.30 -0.73
CA ARG A 120 8.19 10.27 -1.61
C ARG A 120 9.32 9.54 -2.32
N ARG A 121 10.36 10.24 -2.71
CA ARG A 121 11.52 9.57 -3.31
C ARG A 121 12.17 8.60 -2.32
N HIS A 122 12.22 8.99 -1.04
CA HIS A 122 12.78 8.12 0.00
C HIS A 122 11.97 6.83 0.12
N TRP A 123 10.64 6.92 0.02
CA TRP A 123 9.80 5.72 0.07
C TRP A 123 10.17 4.72 -1.01
N GLN A 124 10.53 5.21 -2.20
CA GLN A 124 10.87 4.33 -3.33
C GLN A 124 12.17 3.57 -3.09
N GLU A 125 13.04 4.12 -2.25
CA GLU A 125 14.34 3.53 -1.95
C GLU A 125 14.33 2.66 -0.70
N SER A 126 13.24 2.67 0.05
CA SER A 126 13.17 1.96 1.33
C SER A 126 13.07 0.46 1.11
N GLN A 127 14.05 -0.28 1.62
CA GLN A 127 14.02 -1.73 1.56
C GLN A 127 12.92 -2.29 2.46
N ASP A 128 12.65 -1.65 3.57
CA ASP A 128 11.61 -2.11 4.50
C ASP A 128 10.24 -2.02 3.88
N LEU A 129 9.95 -0.94 3.15
CA LEU A 129 8.66 -0.82 2.46
C LEU A 129 8.54 -1.85 1.34
N GLY A 130 9.63 -2.09 0.61
CA GLY A 130 9.63 -3.12 -0.42
C GLY A 130 9.39 -4.49 0.17
N HIS A 131 10.03 -4.79 1.29
CA HIS A 131 9.85 -6.06 1.97
C HIS A 131 8.40 -6.22 2.45
N LEU A 132 7.82 -5.16 2.99
CA LEU A 132 6.45 -5.19 3.46
C LEU A 132 5.48 -5.56 2.32
N ALA A 133 5.68 -4.96 1.16
CA ALA A 133 4.83 -5.24 0.01
C ALA A 133 4.96 -6.70 -0.42
N GLU A 134 6.17 -7.25 -0.38
CA GLU A 134 6.39 -8.65 -0.76
C GLU A 134 5.78 -9.61 0.25
N ALA A 135 5.84 -9.25 1.54
CA ALA A 135 5.36 -10.13 2.60
C ALA A 135 3.87 -10.39 2.52
N VAL A 136 3.08 -9.42 2.02
CA VAL A 136 1.64 -9.57 1.92
C VAL A 136 1.17 -9.98 0.52
N SER A 137 2.08 -10.10 -0.43
CA SER A 137 1.73 -10.56 -1.77
C SER A 137 1.47 -12.05 -1.75
N PRO A 138 0.46 -12.52 -2.49
CA PRO A 138 0.19 -13.96 -2.54
C PRO A 138 1.26 -14.73 -3.28
#